data_f464da0ea7c7ec7d906c8f0e25d027a4
#
_entry.id   f464da0ea7c7ec7d906c8f0e25d027a4
#
_cell.length_a   1.000
_cell.length_b   1.000
_cell.length_c   1.000
_cell.angle_alpha   90.00
_cell.angle_beta   90.00
_cell.angle_gamma   90.00
#
_symmetry.space_group_name_H-M   'P 1'
#
loop_
_entity.id
_entity.type
_entity.pdbx_description
1 polymer ?
#
loop_
_entity_poly.entity_id
_entity_poly.type
_entity_poly.pdbx_seq_one_letter_code
_entity_poly.pdbx_strand_id
1 'polypeptide(L)'
;TGIQDAGKKRAGTFSGGMKRRLNIACSIAHEPKLIIMDEPTVGIDPQSRDHILNEIIKLNQKGTSVIYTTHYMEEVEAICNKIVIIDSANIIACGTIDEIRKQISGKQNISIEYLGEPAQAMRAAEELKGIRFVDNVQVSEQKITCTLTSRSEDLFSIIRPIANAGVKIVNINSTEMKLQDIFLSLTGKDLRDE
;
A
#
# COMPACT_ATOMS: atom_id res chain seq x y z
N THR A 1 1.28 -25.18 3.70
CA THR A 1 2.53 -24.71 3.05
C THR A 1 2.65 -25.13 1.57
N GLY A 2 1.74 -26.00 1.03
CA GLY A 2 1.65 -26.34 -0.39
C GLY A 2 2.87 -27.05 -0.99
N ILE A 3 3.61 -27.82 -0.20
CA ILE A 3 4.77 -28.62 -0.66
C ILE A 3 4.55 -30.15 -0.52
N GLN A 4 3.29 -30.58 -0.32
CA GLN A 4 2.96 -31.99 -0.09
C GLN A 4 3.42 -32.89 -1.25
N ASP A 5 3.25 -32.41 -2.49
CA ASP A 5 3.65 -33.16 -3.70
C ASP A 5 5.17 -33.35 -3.83
N ALA A 6 5.94 -32.55 -3.09
CA ALA A 6 7.39 -32.58 -3.08
C ALA A 6 7.97 -33.42 -1.92
N GLY A 7 7.13 -34.03 -1.07
CA GLY A 7 7.57 -34.73 0.14
C GLY A 7 8.54 -35.92 -0.11
N LYS A 8 8.58 -36.44 -1.32
CA LYS A 8 9.52 -37.52 -1.72
C LYS A 8 10.81 -37.00 -2.37
N LYS A 9 10.90 -35.69 -2.65
CA LYS A 9 12.08 -35.10 -3.30
C LYS A 9 13.09 -34.63 -2.25
N ARG A 10 14.37 -34.63 -2.62
CA ARG A 10 15.42 -34.07 -1.75
C ARG A 10 15.29 -32.53 -1.68
N ALA A 11 15.34 -31.96 -0.50
CA ALA A 11 15.23 -30.50 -0.28
C ALA A 11 16.28 -29.71 -1.09
N GLY A 12 17.45 -30.32 -1.37
CA GLY A 12 18.48 -29.69 -2.22
C GLY A 12 18.03 -29.38 -3.65
N THR A 13 17.01 -30.10 -4.17
CA THR A 13 16.47 -29.89 -5.52
C THR A 13 15.30 -28.89 -5.57
N PHE A 14 14.92 -28.30 -4.44
CA PHE A 14 13.82 -27.38 -4.36
C PHE A 14 14.18 -26.02 -4.96
N SER A 15 13.20 -25.39 -5.61
CA SER A 15 13.29 -23.97 -5.99
C SER A 15 13.42 -23.08 -4.74
N GLY A 16 13.80 -21.80 -4.92
CA GLY A 16 13.87 -20.84 -3.82
C GLY A 16 12.54 -20.75 -3.04
N GLY A 17 11.42 -20.61 -3.74
CA GLY A 17 10.09 -20.58 -3.14
C GLY A 17 9.72 -21.88 -2.41
N MET A 18 10.10 -23.04 -2.94
CA MET A 18 9.88 -24.31 -2.26
C MET A 18 10.72 -24.46 -0.99
N LYS A 19 11.99 -24.01 -1.01
CA LYS A 19 12.86 -23.98 0.18
C LYS A 19 12.28 -23.07 1.25
N ARG A 20 11.79 -21.87 0.87
CA ARG A 20 11.18 -20.93 1.80
C ARG A 20 9.92 -21.49 2.44
N ARG A 21 9.04 -22.12 1.64
CA ARG A 21 7.84 -22.81 2.15
C ARG A 21 8.19 -23.98 3.06
N LEU A 22 9.27 -24.71 2.78
CA LEU A 22 9.77 -25.77 3.67
C LEU A 22 10.25 -25.18 5.01
N ASN A 23 11.01 -24.08 4.99
CA ASN A 23 11.47 -23.42 6.21
C ASN A 23 10.28 -22.97 7.07
N ILE A 24 9.25 -22.36 6.45
CA ILE A 24 8.02 -21.97 7.15
C ILE A 24 7.35 -23.23 7.74
N ALA A 25 7.23 -24.33 6.98
CA ALA A 25 6.63 -25.58 7.47
C ALA A 25 7.37 -26.13 8.69
N CYS A 26 8.70 -26.12 8.68
CA CYS A 26 9.52 -26.54 9.81
C CYS A 26 9.31 -25.62 11.03
N SER A 27 9.22 -24.32 10.81
CA SER A 27 9.04 -23.33 11.88
C SER A 27 7.69 -23.41 12.58
N ILE A 28 6.64 -23.92 11.91
CA ILE A 28 5.30 -24.04 12.45
C ILE A 28 4.95 -25.45 12.94
N ALA A 29 5.82 -26.44 12.70
CA ALA A 29 5.53 -27.86 12.98
C ALA A 29 5.25 -28.16 14.46
N HIS A 30 5.76 -27.31 15.37
CA HIS A 30 5.55 -27.42 16.82
C HIS A 30 4.42 -26.53 17.35
N GLU A 31 3.58 -25.97 16.45
CA GLU A 31 2.43 -25.12 16.76
C GLU A 31 2.77 -23.94 17.70
N PRO A 32 3.72 -23.07 17.32
CA PRO A 32 4.16 -21.98 18.16
C PRO A 32 3.05 -20.95 18.39
N LYS A 33 3.04 -20.32 19.58
CA LYS A 33 2.15 -19.19 19.88
C LYS A 33 2.57 -17.89 19.20
N LEU A 34 3.87 -17.77 18.90
CA LEU A 34 4.48 -16.62 18.26
C LEU A 34 5.49 -17.10 17.20
N ILE A 35 5.45 -16.51 16.02
CA ILE A 35 6.45 -16.70 14.97
C ILE A 35 6.98 -15.35 14.51
N ILE A 36 8.27 -15.28 14.26
CA ILE A 36 8.94 -14.10 13.69
C ILE A 36 9.40 -14.47 12.28
N MET A 37 8.97 -13.71 11.30
CA MET A 37 9.31 -13.90 9.89
C MET A 37 10.00 -12.64 9.38
N ASP A 38 11.28 -12.77 9.09
CA ASP A 38 12.11 -11.70 8.58
C ASP A 38 12.23 -11.82 7.07
N GLU A 39 11.69 -10.83 6.34
CA GLU A 39 11.67 -10.74 4.88
C GLU A 39 11.30 -12.08 4.19
N PRO A 40 10.17 -12.74 4.53
CA PRO A 40 9.93 -14.13 4.11
C PRO A 40 9.68 -14.30 2.62
N THR A 41 9.44 -13.23 1.88
CA THR A 41 9.06 -13.24 0.46
C THR A 41 10.10 -12.64 -0.47
N VAL A 42 11.20 -12.12 0.06
CA VAL A 42 12.29 -11.58 -0.76
C VAL A 42 12.86 -12.63 -1.70
N GLY A 43 12.98 -12.28 -2.99
CA GLY A 43 13.49 -13.16 -4.03
C GLY A 43 12.55 -14.33 -4.40
N ILE A 44 11.27 -14.24 -4.04
CA ILE A 44 10.25 -15.26 -4.32
C ILE A 44 9.36 -14.79 -5.47
N ASP A 45 8.99 -15.71 -6.35
CA ASP A 45 8.05 -15.43 -7.43
C ASP A 45 6.66 -15.05 -6.91
N PRO A 46 5.86 -14.26 -7.67
CA PRO A 46 4.57 -13.75 -7.21
C PRO A 46 3.61 -14.85 -6.74
N GLN A 47 3.54 -15.98 -7.43
CA GLN A 47 2.65 -17.08 -7.08
C GLN A 47 3.03 -17.73 -5.74
N SER A 48 4.32 -17.92 -5.50
CA SER A 48 4.84 -18.44 -4.23
C SER A 48 4.67 -17.43 -3.09
N ARG A 49 4.79 -16.12 -3.38
CA ARG A 49 4.52 -15.03 -2.43
C ARG A 49 3.09 -15.09 -1.94
N ASP A 50 2.11 -15.06 -2.84
CA ASP A 50 0.68 -15.13 -2.49
C ASP A 50 0.35 -16.35 -1.65
N HIS A 51 0.98 -17.49 -1.98
CA HIS A 51 0.79 -18.71 -1.20
C HIS A 51 1.32 -18.55 0.23
N ILE A 52 2.51 -17.96 0.42
CA ILE A 52 3.09 -17.70 1.75
C ILE A 52 2.19 -16.76 2.55
N LEU A 53 1.75 -15.65 1.97
CA LEU A 53 0.87 -14.67 2.64
C LEU A 53 -0.44 -15.32 3.10
N ASN A 54 -1.06 -16.12 2.25
CA ASN A 54 -2.28 -16.86 2.60
C ASN A 54 -2.07 -17.86 3.75
N GLU A 55 -0.93 -18.53 3.80
CA GLU A 55 -0.61 -19.45 4.91
C GLU A 55 -0.38 -18.70 6.22
N ILE A 56 0.22 -17.49 6.17
CA ILE A 56 0.40 -16.62 7.34
C ILE A 56 -0.95 -16.19 7.89
N ILE A 57 -1.87 -15.76 7.02
CA ILE A 57 -3.24 -15.41 7.43
C ILE A 57 -3.92 -16.59 8.14
N LYS A 58 -3.81 -17.81 7.60
CA LYS A 58 -4.38 -19.02 8.21
C LYS A 58 -3.76 -19.34 9.56
N LEU A 59 -2.45 -19.13 9.72
CA LEU A 59 -1.77 -19.32 11.00
C LEU A 59 -2.30 -18.33 12.06
N ASN A 60 -2.45 -17.08 11.69
CA ASN A 60 -2.99 -16.05 12.57
C ASN A 60 -4.44 -16.37 12.97
N GLN A 61 -5.29 -16.80 12.03
CA GLN A 61 -6.66 -17.24 12.30
C GLN A 61 -6.75 -18.41 13.27
N LYS A 62 -5.72 -19.26 13.33
CA LYS A 62 -5.59 -20.36 14.31
C LYS A 62 -5.06 -19.92 15.67
N GLY A 63 -4.78 -18.63 15.86
CA GLY A 63 -4.33 -18.07 17.13
C GLY A 63 -2.82 -17.90 17.27
N THR A 64 -2.02 -18.15 16.22
CA THR A 64 -0.59 -17.85 16.24
C THR A 64 -0.39 -16.35 16.02
N SER A 65 0.34 -15.70 16.92
CA SER A 65 0.81 -14.32 16.71
C SER A 65 1.96 -14.31 15.70
N VAL A 66 1.95 -13.36 14.77
CA VAL A 66 3.00 -13.26 13.74
C VAL A 66 3.63 -11.87 13.80
N ILE A 67 4.95 -11.81 13.94
CA ILE A 67 5.76 -10.62 13.69
C ILE A 67 6.34 -10.79 12.28
N TYR A 68 6.02 -9.86 11.42
CA TYR A 68 6.37 -9.90 10.00
C TYR A 68 7.16 -8.65 9.61
N THR A 69 8.39 -8.81 9.12
CA THR A 69 9.15 -7.70 8.59
C THR A 69 9.15 -7.75 7.06
N THR A 70 8.99 -6.62 6.43
CA THR A 70 9.06 -6.48 4.98
C THR A 70 9.25 -5.01 4.60
N HIS A 71 9.79 -4.76 3.42
CA HIS A 71 9.79 -3.47 2.76
C HIS A 71 8.69 -3.37 1.68
N TYR A 72 7.95 -4.44 1.40
CA TYR A 72 6.83 -4.45 0.46
C TYR A 72 5.54 -3.98 1.12
N MET A 73 5.14 -2.74 0.88
CA MET A 73 3.95 -2.13 1.49
C MET A 73 2.65 -2.87 1.15
N GLU A 74 2.58 -3.48 -0.04
CA GLU A 74 1.44 -4.28 -0.47
C GLU A 74 1.22 -5.50 0.43
N GLU A 75 2.30 -6.13 0.91
CA GLU A 75 2.21 -7.25 1.85
C GLU A 75 1.70 -6.78 3.21
N VAL A 76 2.20 -5.64 3.69
CA VAL A 76 1.75 -5.04 4.94
C VAL A 76 0.24 -4.76 4.89
N GLU A 77 -0.23 -4.14 3.80
CA GLU A 77 -1.66 -3.85 3.60
C GLU A 77 -2.51 -5.13 3.52
N ALA A 78 -1.96 -6.22 2.97
CA ALA A 78 -2.67 -7.48 2.79
C ALA A 78 -2.84 -8.30 4.06
N ILE A 79 -1.84 -8.32 4.96
CA ILE A 79 -1.82 -9.29 6.07
C ILE A 79 -1.70 -8.67 7.47
N CYS A 80 -1.27 -7.40 7.60
CA CYS A 80 -0.97 -6.83 8.91
C CYS A 80 -2.19 -6.13 9.53
N ASN A 81 -2.48 -6.45 10.80
CA ASN A 81 -3.50 -5.74 11.57
C ASN A 81 -2.93 -4.48 12.24
N LYS A 82 -1.65 -4.52 12.62
CA LYS A 82 -0.91 -3.46 13.28
C LYS A 82 0.46 -3.35 12.66
N ILE A 83 0.94 -2.14 12.46
CA ILE A 83 2.24 -1.88 11.83
C ILE A 83 3.09 -0.96 12.68
N VAL A 84 4.39 -1.11 12.55
CA VAL A 84 5.41 -0.22 13.10
C VAL A 84 6.31 0.20 11.95
N ILE A 85 6.39 1.50 11.69
CA ILE A 85 7.30 2.07 10.70
C ILE A 85 8.57 2.48 11.41
N ILE A 86 9.70 1.97 10.91
CA ILE A 86 11.04 2.24 11.46
C ILE A 86 11.89 2.87 10.37
N ASP A 87 12.53 4.01 10.67
CA ASP A 87 13.61 4.57 9.84
C ASP A 87 14.74 5.03 10.74
N SER A 88 15.99 4.81 10.30
CA SER A 88 17.21 5.22 11.01
C SER A 88 17.20 4.81 12.49
N ALA A 89 16.78 3.57 12.77
CA ALA A 89 16.64 2.97 14.10
C ALA A 89 15.62 3.65 15.04
N ASN A 90 14.76 4.54 14.52
CA ASN A 90 13.70 5.17 15.29
C ASN A 90 12.32 4.67 14.83
N ILE A 91 11.40 4.50 15.79
CA ILE A 91 9.99 4.26 15.48
C ILE A 91 9.38 5.59 15.07
N ILE A 92 8.90 5.66 13.82
CA ILE A 92 8.29 6.86 13.24
C ILE A 92 6.79 6.85 13.40
N ALA A 93 6.16 5.67 13.23
CA ALA A 93 4.74 5.49 13.42
C ALA A 93 4.44 4.08 13.94
N CYS A 94 3.36 3.96 14.74
CA CYS A 94 2.90 2.67 15.26
C CYS A 94 1.38 2.72 15.41
N GLY A 95 0.69 1.70 14.90
CA GLY A 95 -0.77 1.60 15.00
C GLY A 95 -1.36 0.72 13.92
N THR A 96 -2.67 0.74 13.75
CA THR A 96 -3.33 0.21 12.56
C THR A 96 -3.06 1.10 11.35
N ILE A 97 -3.23 0.57 10.15
CA ILE A 97 -3.06 1.35 8.91
C ILE A 97 -3.95 2.61 8.94
N ASP A 98 -5.20 2.47 9.40
CA ASP A 98 -6.15 3.58 9.48
C ASP A 98 -5.74 4.63 10.54
N GLU A 99 -5.19 4.20 11.68
CA GLU A 99 -4.67 5.12 12.70
C GLU A 99 -3.49 5.91 12.16
N ILE A 100 -2.55 5.25 11.47
CA ILE A 100 -1.40 5.90 10.86
C ILE A 100 -1.83 6.84 9.74
N ARG A 101 -2.77 6.42 8.87
CA ARG A 101 -3.35 7.29 7.85
C ARG A 101 -3.98 8.55 8.47
N LYS A 102 -4.70 8.43 9.57
CA LYS A 102 -5.29 9.58 10.28
C LYS A 102 -4.26 10.51 10.91
N GLN A 103 -3.18 9.97 11.44
CA GLN A 103 -2.12 10.77 12.08
C GLN A 103 -1.32 11.59 11.06
N ILE A 104 -1.07 11.03 9.86
CA ILE A 104 -0.17 11.63 8.88
C ILE A 104 -0.91 12.49 7.89
N SER A 105 -2.13 12.11 7.54
CA SER A 105 -2.90 12.87 6.59
C SER A 105 -4.39 12.80 6.90
N GLY A 106 -4.97 13.92 7.24
CA GLY A 106 -6.32 14.21 6.78
C GLY A 106 -6.35 14.33 5.24
N LYS A 107 -5.28 13.98 4.53
CA LYS A 107 -5.10 14.16 3.09
C LYS A 107 -5.77 13.02 2.33
N GLN A 108 -6.54 13.38 1.34
CA GLN A 108 -7.24 12.48 0.42
C GLN A 108 -6.79 12.80 -1.00
N ASN A 109 -6.46 11.79 -1.79
CA ASN A 109 -6.19 11.98 -3.20
C ASN A 109 -7.47 11.74 -4.01
N ILE A 110 -7.87 12.75 -4.78
CA ILE A 110 -8.94 12.64 -5.76
C ILE A 110 -8.31 12.63 -7.13
N SER A 111 -8.61 11.59 -7.88
CA SER A 111 -8.18 11.42 -9.26
C SER A 111 -9.38 11.54 -10.19
N ILE A 112 -9.31 12.46 -11.13
CA ILE A 112 -10.37 12.80 -12.06
C ILE A 112 -9.87 12.53 -13.48
N GLU A 113 -10.45 11.54 -14.13
CA GLU A 113 -10.21 11.27 -15.54
C GLU A 113 -11.12 12.16 -16.38
N TYR A 114 -10.55 12.76 -17.41
CA TYR A 114 -11.27 13.73 -18.23
C TYR A 114 -11.06 13.54 -19.74
N LEU A 115 -12.01 14.06 -20.49
CA LEU A 115 -11.88 14.27 -21.93
C LEU A 115 -11.95 15.79 -22.21
N GLY A 116 -11.00 16.29 -22.97
CA GLY A 116 -10.92 17.71 -23.32
C GLY A 116 -9.50 18.13 -23.70
N GLU A 117 -9.35 19.40 -23.99
CA GLU A 117 -8.07 20.00 -24.34
C GLU A 117 -7.19 20.15 -23.08
N PRO A 118 -5.88 19.83 -23.13
CA PRO A 118 -4.97 20.01 -22.01
C PRO A 118 -4.99 21.44 -21.44
N ALA A 119 -5.20 22.45 -22.27
CA ALA A 119 -5.30 23.85 -21.84
C ALA A 119 -6.49 24.11 -20.90
N GLN A 120 -7.61 23.41 -21.11
CA GLN A 120 -8.78 23.49 -20.24
C GLN A 120 -8.49 22.87 -18.88
N ALA A 121 -7.83 21.69 -18.87
CA ALA A 121 -7.43 21.02 -17.64
C ALA A 121 -6.44 21.86 -16.82
N MET A 122 -5.51 22.55 -17.49
CA MET A 122 -4.57 23.46 -16.83
C MET A 122 -5.29 24.65 -16.18
N ARG A 123 -6.29 25.26 -16.84
CA ARG A 123 -7.12 26.32 -16.25
C ARG A 123 -7.87 25.82 -15.03
N ALA A 124 -8.49 24.65 -15.12
CA ALA A 124 -9.15 24.01 -13.97
C ALA A 124 -8.18 23.79 -12.81
N ALA A 125 -6.96 23.35 -13.10
CA ALA A 125 -5.94 23.11 -12.08
C ALA A 125 -5.51 24.41 -11.36
N GLU A 126 -5.41 25.54 -12.08
CA GLU A 126 -5.10 26.83 -11.45
C GLU A 126 -6.22 27.29 -10.51
N GLU A 127 -7.49 27.12 -10.89
CA GLU A 127 -8.61 27.42 -10.00
C GLU A 127 -8.62 26.49 -8.77
N LEU A 128 -8.32 25.19 -8.96
CA LEU A 128 -8.24 24.21 -7.88
C LEU A 128 -7.14 24.54 -6.87
N LYS A 129 -5.98 25.02 -7.30
CA LYS A 129 -4.89 25.45 -6.41
C LYS A 129 -5.31 26.63 -5.49
N GLY A 130 -6.29 27.43 -5.91
CA GLY A 130 -6.84 28.53 -5.10
C GLY A 130 -7.79 28.06 -3.99
N ILE A 131 -8.16 26.79 -3.95
CA ILE A 131 -9.08 26.26 -2.95
C ILE A 131 -8.33 25.93 -1.66
N ARG A 132 -8.76 26.48 -0.53
CA ARG A 132 -8.08 26.41 0.78
C ARG A 132 -7.70 24.99 1.23
N PHE A 133 -8.49 23.99 0.90
CA PHE A 133 -8.29 22.61 1.32
C PHE A 133 -7.61 21.74 0.25
N VAL A 134 -7.18 22.32 -0.85
CA VAL A 134 -6.38 21.65 -1.89
C VAL A 134 -4.92 21.95 -1.63
N ASP A 135 -4.14 20.90 -1.35
CA ASP A 135 -2.71 21.00 -1.03
C ASP A 135 -1.85 20.94 -2.29
N ASN A 136 -2.21 20.07 -3.23
CA ASN A 136 -1.48 19.89 -4.47
C ASN A 136 -2.42 19.50 -5.62
N VAL A 137 -2.09 19.96 -6.83
CA VAL A 137 -2.80 19.60 -8.08
C VAL A 137 -1.79 19.24 -9.14
N GLN A 138 -1.94 18.06 -9.70
CA GLN A 138 -1.14 17.55 -10.82
C GLN A 138 -2.04 17.28 -12.02
N VAL A 139 -1.61 17.68 -13.20
CA VAL A 139 -2.31 17.43 -14.47
C VAL A 139 -1.42 16.55 -15.35
N SER A 140 -1.98 15.50 -15.87
CA SER A 140 -1.42 14.64 -16.90
C SER A 140 -2.35 14.59 -18.10
N GLU A 141 -2.00 13.88 -19.18
CA GLU A 141 -2.70 13.93 -20.47
C GLU A 141 -4.22 13.73 -20.41
N GLN A 142 -4.73 12.91 -19.47
CA GLN A 142 -6.16 12.65 -19.34
C GLN A 142 -6.60 12.57 -17.87
N LYS A 143 -5.80 13.10 -16.94
CA LYS A 143 -6.04 12.94 -15.51
C LYS A 143 -5.63 14.17 -14.73
N ILE A 144 -6.51 14.63 -13.85
CA ILE A 144 -6.21 15.64 -12.83
C ILE A 144 -6.18 14.92 -11.49
N THR A 145 -5.10 15.06 -10.74
CA THR A 145 -4.98 14.53 -9.38
C THR A 145 -4.90 15.67 -8.39
N CYS A 146 -5.81 15.68 -7.42
CA CYS A 146 -5.85 16.67 -6.35
C CYS A 146 -5.57 15.99 -5.03
N THR A 147 -4.65 16.53 -4.24
CA THR A 147 -4.43 16.14 -2.86
C THR A 147 -5.17 17.11 -1.95
N LEU A 148 -6.08 16.62 -1.12
CA LEU A 148 -6.87 17.42 -0.18
C LEU A 148 -6.30 17.34 1.22
N THR A 149 -6.39 18.41 1.99
CA THR A 149 -5.92 18.47 3.38
C THR A 149 -6.88 17.85 4.39
N SER A 150 -8.11 17.56 3.99
CA SER A 150 -9.16 17.00 4.85
C SER A 150 -10.10 16.07 4.06
N ARG A 151 -10.61 15.04 4.75
CA ARG A 151 -11.48 13.99 4.18
C ARG A 151 -12.96 14.39 4.08
N SER A 152 -13.36 15.45 4.72
CA SER A 152 -14.77 15.86 4.86
C SER A 152 -15.19 17.02 3.96
N GLU A 153 -14.37 17.36 2.97
CA GLU A 153 -14.63 18.52 2.12
C GLU A 153 -15.62 18.19 1.00
N ASP A 154 -16.35 19.19 0.63
CA ASP A 154 -17.36 19.10 -0.41
C ASP A 154 -16.75 18.82 -1.79
N LEU A 155 -17.01 17.63 -2.30
CA LEU A 155 -16.55 17.19 -3.62
C LEU A 155 -17.02 18.12 -4.74
N PHE A 156 -18.17 18.79 -4.58
CA PHE A 156 -18.67 19.77 -5.55
C PHE A 156 -17.74 20.95 -5.74
N SER A 157 -17.03 21.36 -4.68
CA SER A 157 -16.03 22.42 -4.75
C SER A 157 -14.87 22.09 -5.67
N ILE A 158 -14.59 20.79 -5.89
CA ILE A 158 -13.56 20.32 -6.81
C ILE A 158 -14.11 20.12 -8.21
N ILE A 159 -15.33 19.59 -8.33
CA ILE A 159 -15.95 19.30 -9.62
C ILE A 159 -16.30 20.60 -10.36
N ARG A 160 -16.77 21.60 -9.64
CA ARG A 160 -17.26 22.86 -10.22
C ARG A 160 -16.23 23.63 -11.05
N PRO A 161 -14.98 23.87 -10.62
CA PRO A 161 -13.96 24.50 -11.44
C PRO A 161 -13.65 23.71 -12.71
N ILE A 162 -13.62 22.39 -12.63
CA ILE A 162 -13.33 21.51 -13.76
C ILE A 162 -14.45 21.58 -14.80
N ALA A 163 -15.69 21.54 -14.36
CA ALA A 163 -16.85 21.67 -15.26
C ALA A 163 -16.92 23.08 -15.88
N ASN A 164 -16.64 24.14 -15.12
CA ASN A 164 -16.61 25.52 -15.61
C ASN A 164 -15.51 25.76 -16.65
N ALA A 165 -14.39 25.07 -16.56
CA ALA A 165 -13.31 25.12 -17.54
C ALA A 165 -13.66 24.38 -18.87
N GLY A 166 -14.85 23.78 -18.95
CA GLY A 166 -15.32 23.04 -20.13
C GLY A 166 -14.72 21.63 -20.25
N VAL A 167 -14.13 21.11 -19.19
CA VAL A 167 -13.55 19.76 -19.13
C VAL A 167 -14.67 18.74 -18.88
N LYS A 168 -14.78 17.73 -19.74
CA LYS A 168 -15.74 16.63 -19.56
C LYS A 168 -15.18 15.58 -18.62
N ILE A 169 -15.74 15.45 -17.43
CA ILE A 169 -15.36 14.44 -16.47
C ILE A 169 -15.90 13.07 -16.92
N VAL A 170 -15.03 12.06 -16.93
CA VAL A 170 -15.34 10.68 -17.30
C VAL A 170 -15.45 9.82 -16.06
N ASN A 171 -14.50 9.98 -15.13
CA ASN A 171 -14.44 9.18 -13.92
C ASN A 171 -13.86 9.99 -12.77
N ILE A 172 -14.31 9.71 -11.57
CA ILE A 172 -13.78 10.30 -10.33
C ILE A 172 -13.49 9.17 -9.37
N ASN A 173 -12.22 8.98 -9.06
CA ASN A 173 -11.76 8.04 -8.07
C ASN A 173 -11.21 8.79 -6.86
N SER A 174 -11.75 8.48 -5.70
CA SER A 174 -11.20 8.91 -4.43
C SER A 174 -10.36 7.77 -3.87
N THR A 175 -9.06 7.96 -3.85
CA THR A 175 -8.12 6.98 -3.30
C THR A 175 -7.54 7.49 -1.99
N GLU A 176 -7.61 6.66 -0.98
CA GLU A 176 -6.81 6.88 0.23
C GLU A 176 -5.34 6.82 -0.13
N MET A 177 -4.50 7.57 0.60
CA MET A 177 -3.06 7.48 0.42
C MET A 177 -2.62 6.03 0.63
N LYS A 178 -1.88 5.49 -0.31
CA LYS A 178 -1.25 4.17 -0.16
C LYS A 178 -0.24 4.24 0.98
N LEU A 179 -0.01 3.11 1.63
CA LEU A 179 0.97 3.03 2.72
C LEU A 179 2.37 3.47 2.25
N GLN A 180 2.70 3.23 0.99
CA GLN A 180 3.93 3.69 0.35
C GLN A 180 4.04 5.23 0.35
N ASP A 181 2.98 5.95 -0.03
CA ASP A 181 2.96 7.42 -0.05
C ASP A 181 3.09 7.99 1.37
N ILE A 182 2.49 7.30 2.33
CA ILE A 182 2.60 7.61 3.75
C ILE A 182 4.05 7.46 4.22
N PHE A 183 4.68 6.34 3.89
CA PHE A 183 6.09 6.09 4.23
C PHE A 183 7.00 7.16 3.66
N LEU A 184 6.83 7.52 2.37
CA LEU A 184 7.58 8.60 1.71
C LEU A 184 7.38 9.94 2.40
N SER A 185 6.15 10.27 2.80
CA SER A 185 5.86 11.54 3.47
C SER A 185 6.50 11.64 4.86
N LEU A 186 6.69 10.50 5.55
CA LEU A 186 7.30 10.44 6.88
C LEU A 186 8.82 10.42 6.85
N THR A 187 9.39 9.69 5.91
CA THR A 187 10.86 9.47 5.85
C THR A 187 11.56 10.44 4.91
N GLY A 188 10.83 11.04 3.96
CA GLY A 188 11.41 11.86 2.88
C GLY A 188 12.31 11.06 1.92
N LYS A 189 12.23 9.73 1.94
CA LYS A 189 13.08 8.82 1.16
C LYS A 189 12.22 7.81 0.42
N ASP A 190 12.56 7.55 -0.84
CA ASP A 190 12.02 6.41 -1.57
C ASP A 190 12.38 5.08 -0.88
N LEU A 191 11.51 4.09 -1.00
CA LEU A 191 11.84 2.73 -0.61
C LEU A 191 13.09 2.32 -1.40
N ARG A 192 14.13 1.91 -0.70
CA ARG A 192 15.34 1.44 -1.36
C ARG A 192 15.01 0.08 -1.95
N ASP A 193 15.01 0.01 -3.29
CA ASP A 193 15.17 -1.25 -4.00
C ASP A 193 16.65 -1.66 -3.79
N GLU A 194 16.88 -2.67 -2.94
CA GLU A 194 18.16 -3.38 -2.87
C GLU A 194 18.18 -4.56 -3.83
#